data_3c1ffe8c37aa742403dc9f536c9da9f6
#
_entry.id   3c1ffe8c37aa742403dc9f536c9da9f6
#
_cell.length_a   1.000
_cell.length_b   1.000
_cell.length_c   1.000
_cell.angle_alpha   90.00
_cell.angle_beta   90.00
_cell.angle_gamma   90.00
#
_symmetry.space_group_name_H-M   'P 1'
#
loop_
_entity.id
_entity.type
_entity.pdbx_description
1 polymer ?
#
loop_
_entity_poly.entity_id
_entity_poly.type
_entity_poly.pdbx_seq_one_letter_code
_entity_poly.pdbx_strand_id
1 'polypeptide(L)'
;NFTIDAQGVSYNTVQIKKMEITFPDFIKFKEGQTGLINNKLTIEGAVIDKRQGYAPTPLKIIGYEFGSRYGEGIAVEGENNEKFININNEFIKVVTTVTVTNISGTGTLNIKPTAILNEMTVNKVFGTIKPDMNVETTNVELTNLPDFLQDDEVKLDITNPIFSFKANNPLQTNIEMDGVMTGYKNGQVTKVVKIGSGNGGNPIILKPSGDNQQTISLTRVATAIEGATNVVVPNLNDIIETIPDYITVDLEPTVKSDDYYNVEL
;
A
#
# COMPACT_ATOMS: atom_id res chain seq x y z
N ASN A 1 22.49 6.61 -21.84
CA ASN A 1 23.74 6.76 -22.60
C ASN A 1 23.53 6.35 -24.05
N PHE A 2 24.32 6.96 -24.95
CA PHE A 2 24.34 6.62 -26.37
C PHE A 2 25.78 6.30 -26.78
N THR A 3 25.98 5.14 -27.33
CA THR A 3 27.28 4.66 -27.80
C THR A 3 27.21 4.39 -29.32
N ILE A 4 28.37 4.33 -29.97
CA ILE A 4 28.45 4.01 -31.37
C ILE A 4 29.14 2.65 -31.53
N ASP A 5 28.53 1.79 -32.33
CA ASP A 5 29.11 0.56 -32.82
C ASP A 5 29.32 0.70 -34.36
N ALA A 6 30.56 0.73 -34.80
CA ALA A 6 30.91 0.87 -36.20
C ALA A 6 31.74 -0.32 -36.65
N GLN A 7 31.26 -1.02 -37.69
CA GLN A 7 31.93 -2.17 -38.26
C GLN A 7 32.20 -1.92 -39.74
N GLY A 8 33.47 -1.99 -40.16
CA GLY A 8 33.90 -1.77 -41.54
C GLY A 8 33.83 -0.31 -42.03
N VAL A 9 33.50 0.63 -41.11
CA VAL A 9 33.38 2.07 -41.42
C VAL A 9 34.30 2.90 -40.55
N SER A 10 34.96 3.88 -41.13
CA SER A 10 35.63 4.96 -40.42
C SER A 10 34.81 6.25 -40.50
N TYR A 11 34.85 7.02 -39.44
CA TYR A 11 34.16 8.32 -39.39
C TYR A 11 34.89 9.28 -38.40
N ASN A 12 34.66 10.56 -38.52
CA ASN A 12 35.24 11.57 -37.62
C ASN A 12 34.31 11.87 -36.46
N THR A 13 33.12 12.36 -36.75
CA THR A 13 32.13 12.73 -35.71
C THR A 13 30.75 12.22 -36.06
N VAL A 14 29.98 11.92 -35.02
CA VAL A 14 28.54 11.73 -35.11
C VAL A 14 27.88 12.80 -34.25
N GLN A 15 27.22 13.74 -34.90
CA GLN A 15 26.50 14.83 -34.24
C GLN A 15 24.99 14.56 -34.25
N ILE A 16 24.39 14.68 -33.11
CA ILE A 16 22.94 14.63 -32.97
C ILE A 16 22.40 15.98 -33.42
N LYS A 17 21.74 16.03 -34.58
CA LYS A 17 20.99 17.24 -35.00
C LYS A 17 19.78 17.44 -34.11
N LYS A 18 18.99 16.40 -33.95
CA LYS A 18 17.82 16.35 -33.09
C LYS A 18 17.58 14.92 -32.63
N MET A 19 17.30 14.75 -31.35
CA MET A 19 16.86 13.50 -30.77
C MET A 19 15.64 13.76 -29.89
N GLU A 20 14.60 13.00 -30.10
CA GLU A 20 13.39 13.06 -29.32
C GLU A 20 13.21 11.70 -28.60
N ILE A 21 13.12 11.73 -27.27
CA ILE A 21 12.87 10.56 -26.46
C ILE A 21 11.51 10.76 -25.80
N THR A 22 10.54 9.94 -26.16
CA THR A 22 9.22 9.97 -25.58
C THR A 22 9.12 8.86 -24.53
N PHE A 23 8.78 9.24 -23.33
CA PHE A 23 8.58 8.33 -22.21
C PHE A 23 7.09 8.03 -22.04
N PRO A 24 6.73 6.85 -21.47
CA PRO A 24 5.36 6.52 -21.13
C PRO A 24 4.74 7.56 -20.19
N ASP A 25 3.45 7.81 -20.36
CA ASP A 25 2.72 8.85 -19.61
C ASP A 25 2.58 8.54 -18.11
N PHE A 26 2.70 7.27 -17.74
CA PHE A 26 2.65 6.87 -16.33
C PHE A 26 3.89 7.31 -15.53
N ILE A 27 4.99 7.70 -16.18
CA ILE A 27 6.19 8.21 -15.52
C ILE A 27 5.98 9.70 -15.21
N LYS A 28 6.13 10.08 -13.95
CA LYS A 28 6.06 11.48 -13.52
C LYS A 28 7.45 12.02 -13.27
N PHE A 29 7.81 13.01 -14.03
CA PHE A 29 9.09 13.69 -13.90
C PHE A 29 8.95 14.95 -13.05
N LYS A 30 10.05 15.31 -12.37
CA LYS A 30 10.15 16.62 -11.73
C LYS A 30 10.03 17.72 -12.81
N GLU A 31 9.26 18.75 -12.52
CA GLU A 31 9.12 19.90 -13.41
C GLU A 31 10.43 20.68 -13.59
N GLY A 32 10.53 21.45 -14.66
CA GLY A 32 11.66 22.34 -14.94
C GLY A 32 12.94 21.66 -15.41
N GLN A 33 12.89 20.40 -15.85
CA GLN A 33 14.06 19.72 -16.40
C GLN A 33 14.31 20.16 -17.85
N THR A 34 15.58 20.50 -18.14
CA THR A 34 15.98 21.05 -19.45
C THR A 34 15.64 20.09 -20.59
N GLY A 35 14.92 20.59 -21.57
CA GLY A 35 14.56 19.85 -22.79
C GLY A 35 13.39 18.86 -22.60
N LEU A 36 12.86 18.68 -21.36
CA LEU A 36 11.75 17.78 -21.08
C LEU A 36 10.41 18.54 -21.04
N ILE A 37 9.51 18.22 -21.94
CA ILE A 37 8.15 18.77 -22.03
C ILE A 37 7.17 17.64 -22.31
N ASN A 38 6.13 17.50 -21.51
CA ASN A 38 5.07 16.50 -21.69
C ASN A 38 5.63 15.08 -21.93
N ASN A 39 6.49 14.60 -21.04
CA ASN A 39 7.16 13.31 -21.12
C ASN A 39 8.01 13.09 -22.38
N LYS A 40 8.39 14.18 -23.07
CA LYS A 40 9.23 14.15 -24.25
C LYS A 40 10.50 14.95 -24.02
N LEU A 41 11.66 14.29 -24.04
CA LEU A 41 12.98 14.92 -23.97
C LEU A 41 13.49 15.21 -25.38
N THR A 42 13.88 16.45 -25.62
CA THR A 42 14.51 16.88 -26.85
C THR A 42 15.98 17.24 -26.60
N ILE A 43 16.89 16.69 -27.40
CA ILE A 43 18.33 16.92 -27.37
C ILE A 43 18.77 17.38 -28.74
N GLU A 44 19.49 18.49 -28.80
CA GLU A 44 19.98 19.07 -30.06
C GLU A 44 21.47 19.43 -29.95
N GLY A 45 22.18 19.30 -31.04
CA GLY A 45 23.56 19.75 -31.19
C GLY A 45 24.62 18.93 -30.43
N ALA A 46 24.27 17.86 -29.80
CA ALA A 46 25.20 17.03 -29.03
C ALA A 46 26.08 16.17 -29.96
N VAL A 47 27.33 15.95 -29.55
CA VAL A 47 28.28 15.06 -30.27
C VAL A 47 28.42 13.76 -29.50
N ILE A 48 28.30 12.63 -30.18
CA ILE A 48 28.57 11.31 -29.61
C ILE A 48 30.08 11.03 -29.74
N ASP A 49 30.80 11.05 -28.66
CA ASP A 49 32.23 10.73 -28.62
C ASP A 49 32.47 9.26 -28.97
N LYS A 50 33.51 8.98 -29.73
CA LYS A 50 33.85 7.60 -30.17
C LYS A 50 34.17 6.65 -29.05
N ARG A 51 34.71 7.13 -27.93
CA ARG A 51 35.16 6.31 -26.80
C ARG A 51 34.20 6.37 -25.62
N GLN A 52 33.67 7.56 -25.33
CA GLN A 52 32.87 7.82 -24.16
C GLN A 52 31.36 7.79 -24.47
N GLY A 53 30.97 7.89 -25.73
CA GLY A 53 29.58 8.04 -26.12
C GLY A 53 29.03 9.44 -25.82
N TYR A 54 27.74 9.53 -25.58
CA TYR A 54 27.06 10.73 -25.12
C TYR A 54 26.10 10.35 -23.98
N ALA A 55 26.20 11.05 -22.87
CA ALA A 55 25.31 10.92 -21.74
C ALA A 55 24.51 12.22 -21.57
N PRO A 56 23.19 12.21 -21.79
CA PRO A 56 22.33 13.34 -21.44
C PRO A 56 22.33 13.56 -19.92
N THR A 57 21.97 14.77 -19.52
CA THR A 57 21.72 15.05 -18.09
C THR A 57 20.68 14.06 -17.53
N PRO A 58 20.97 13.40 -16.39
CA PRO A 58 20.03 12.48 -15.78
C PRO A 58 18.68 13.13 -15.49
N LEU A 59 17.60 12.47 -15.85
CA LEU A 59 16.25 12.93 -15.55
C LEU A 59 15.86 12.49 -14.15
N LYS A 60 15.17 13.38 -13.42
CA LYS A 60 14.62 13.08 -12.10
C LYS A 60 13.17 12.65 -12.21
N ILE A 61 12.92 11.39 -11.89
CA ILE A 61 11.58 10.82 -11.72
C ILE A 61 11.13 11.12 -10.30
N ILE A 62 9.88 11.54 -10.12
CA ILE A 62 9.26 11.81 -8.81
C ILE A 62 8.16 10.82 -8.46
N GLY A 63 7.76 9.98 -9.40
CA GLY A 63 6.76 8.95 -9.16
C GLY A 63 6.24 8.30 -10.43
N TYR A 64 5.33 7.39 -10.21
CA TYR A 64 4.58 6.71 -11.25
C TYR A 64 3.09 6.84 -10.94
N GLU A 65 2.27 6.96 -11.98
CA GLU A 65 0.84 7.06 -11.85
C GLU A 65 0.18 6.05 -12.79
N PHE A 66 -0.47 5.06 -12.21
CA PHE A 66 -1.13 3.97 -12.91
C PHE A 66 -2.65 4.12 -12.82
N GLY A 67 -3.38 3.48 -13.71
CA GLY A 67 -4.84 3.45 -13.71
C GLY A 67 -5.42 3.46 -15.12
N SER A 68 -6.73 3.42 -15.23
CA SER A 68 -7.45 3.31 -16.52
C SER A 68 -7.15 4.44 -17.51
N ARG A 69 -6.69 5.60 -17.03
CA ARG A 69 -6.32 6.73 -17.88
C ARG A 69 -4.96 6.59 -18.57
N TYR A 70 -4.15 5.62 -18.17
CA TYR A 70 -2.80 5.40 -18.71
C TYR A 70 -2.73 4.24 -19.70
N GLY A 71 -3.86 3.77 -20.17
CA GLY A 71 -3.94 2.83 -21.27
C GLY A 71 -4.15 1.37 -20.89
N GLU A 72 -4.40 0.60 -21.92
CA GLU A 72 -4.49 -0.85 -21.87
C GLU A 72 -3.06 -1.42 -21.80
N GLY A 73 -2.66 -2.07 -20.81
CA GLY A 73 -1.33 -2.67 -20.73
C GLY A 73 -0.66 -2.52 -19.38
N ILE A 74 -1.26 -1.73 -18.49
CA ILE A 74 -0.81 -1.64 -17.10
C ILE A 74 -1.83 -2.39 -16.24
N ALA A 75 -1.44 -3.54 -15.76
CA ALA A 75 -2.27 -4.38 -14.90
C ALA A 75 -1.50 -4.76 -13.63
N VAL A 76 -2.23 -4.98 -12.55
CA VAL A 76 -1.69 -5.61 -11.35
C VAL A 76 -1.95 -7.10 -11.47
N GLU A 77 -0.89 -7.88 -11.51
CA GLU A 77 -0.93 -9.33 -11.63
C GLU A 77 -0.32 -9.98 -10.39
N GLY A 78 -0.47 -11.30 -10.26
CA GLY A 78 0.07 -12.10 -9.18
C GLY A 78 -0.97 -12.60 -8.21
N GLU A 79 -0.59 -13.60 -7.44
CA GLU A 79 -1.45 -14.26 -6.45
C GLU A 79 -0.92 -14.01 -5.03
N ASN A 80 -1.81 -14.01 -4.06
CA ASN A 80 -1.49 -13.81 -2.65
C ASN A 80 -0.70 -12.52 -2.38
N ASN A 81 0.46 -12.61 -1.76
CA ASN A 81 1.29 -11.47 -1.36
C ASN A 81 2.32 -11.06 -2.42
N GLU A 82 2.40 -11.78 -3.53
CA GLU A 82 3.32 -11.47 -4.63
C GLU A 82 2.57 -10.79 -5.77
N LYS A 83 2.25 -9.52 -5.60
CA LYS A 83 1.62 -8.71 -6.64
C LYS A 83 2.64 -7.82 -7.33
N PHE A 84 2.54 -7.74 -8.65
CA PHE A 84 3.39 -6.90 -9.47
C PHE A 84 2.58 -6.17 -10.54
N ILE A 85 3.13 -5.07 -11.02
CA ILE A 85 2.55 -4.31 -12.11
C ILE A 85 3.19 -4.79 -13.40
N ASN A 86 2.38 -5.36 -14.28
CA ASN A 86 2.81 -5.77 -15.61
C ASN A 86 2.59 -4.61 -16.59
N ILE A 87 3.69 -4.10 -17.17
CA ILE A 87 3.66 -3.01 -18.14
C ILE A 87 3.84 -3.63 -19.53
N ASN A 88 2.73 -3.84 -20.21
CA ASN A 88 2.71 -4.35 -21.57
C ASN A 88 2.52 -3.21 -22.56
N ASN A 89 3.18 -3.30 -23.72
CA ASN A 89 3.05 -2.36 -24.85
C ASN A 89 3.43 -0.90 -24.56
N GLU A 90 4.09 -0.64 -23.43
CA GLU A 90 4.62 0.68 -23.09
C GLU A 90 6.11 0.75 -23.41
N PHE A 91 6.52 1.70 -24.25
CA PHE A 91 7.88 1.79 -24.76
C PHE A 91 8.45 3.20 -24.56
N ILE A 92 9.75 3.26 -24.32
CA ILE A 92 10.50 4.48 -24.50
C ILE A 92 10.81 4.59 -26.00
N LYS A 93 10.17 5.54 -26.66
CA LYS A 93 10.37 5.79 -28.10
C LYS A 93 11.50 6.77 -28.31
N VAL A 94 12.48 6.37 -29.10
CA VAL A 94 13.62 7.23 -29.48
C VAL A 94 13.60 7.49 -30.98
N VAL A 95 13.55 8.75 -31.37
CA VAL A 95 13.69 9.19 -32.76
C VAL A 95 14.89 10.13 -32.83
N THR A 96 15.85 9.83 -33.69
CA THR A 96 17.06 10.65 -33.80
C THR A 96 17.43 10.95 -35.25
N THR A 97 17.89 12.19 -35.49
CA THR A 97 18.51 12.63 -36.72
C THR A 97 19.95 12.98 -36.41
N VAL A 98 20.88 12.34 -37.09
CA VAL A 98 22.31 12.56 -36.90
C VAL A 98 22.99 13.03 -38.17
N THR A 99 24.11 13.74 -38.03
CA THR A 99 25.06 14.02 -39.10
C THR A 99 26.35 13.28 -38.79
N VAL A 100 26.85 12.54 -39.76
CA VAL A 100 28.15 11.87 -39.70
C VAL A 100 29.11 12.55 -40.65
N THR A 101 30.30 12.91 -40.17
CA THR A 101 31.33 13.57 -40.98
C THR A 101 32.46 12.63 -41.34
N ASN A 102 33.00 12.79 -42.56
CA ASN A 102 34.14 12.02 -43.07
C ASN A 102 33.97 10.53 -42.94
N ILE A 103 32.82 10.02 -43.37
CA ILE A 103 32.53 8.58 -43.37
C ILE A 103 33.24 7.94 -44.58
N SER A 104 33.91 6.81 -44.36
CA SER A 104 34.55 5.99 -45.38
C SER A 104 34.51 4.50 -45.02
N GLY A 105 34.68 3.63 -46.06
CA GLY A 105 34.56 2.19 -45.90
C GLY A 105 33.17 1.67 -46.22
N THR A 106 33.03 0.33 -46.16
CA THR A 106 31.76 -0.36 -46.38
C THR A 106 31.41 -1.15 -45.14
N GLY A 107 30.26 -0.84 -44.52
CA GLY A 107 29.85 -1.52 -43.29
C GLY A 107 28.68 -0.83 -42.63
N THR A 108 28.56 -1.00 -41.29
CA THR A 108 27.46 -0.48 -40.49
C THR A 108 27.93 0.50 -39.44
N LEU A 109 27.10 1.47 -39.14
CA LEU A 109 27.24 2.40 -38.00
C LEU A 109 25.94 2.41 -37.22
N ASN A 110 25.99 1.85 -36.02
CA ASN A 110 24.83 1.73 -35.16
C ASN A 110 24.97 2.65 -33.95
N ILE A 111 23.92 3.41 -33.63
CA ILE A 111 23.82 4.16 -32.40
C ILE A 111 23.03 3.28 -31.41
N LYS A 112 23.67 2.91 -30.27
CA LYS A 112 23.08 2.05 -29.23
C LYS A 112 22.64 2.90 -28.03
N PRO A 113 21.34 3.07 -27.81
CA PRO A 113 20.84 3.66 -26.56
C PRO A 113 20.96 2.65 -25.43
N THR A 114 21.33 3.11 -24.24
CA THR A 114 21.28 2.36 -22.99
C THR A 114 20.61 3.20 -21.94
N ALA A 115 19.51 2.71 -21.39
CA ALA A 115 18.86 3.31 -20.21
C ALA A 115 19.41 2.67 -18.94
N ILE A 116 19.69 3.49 -17.94
CA ILE A 116 20.08 3.07 -16.60
C ILE A 116 19.05 3.66 -15.65
N LEU A 117 18.36 2.81 -14.92
CA LEU A 117 17.48 3.20 -13.84
C LEU A 117 18.22 2.96 -12.51
N ASN A 118 18.41 4.02 -11.74
CA ASN A 118 18.98 3.90 -10.40
C ASN A 118 17.94 3.32 -9.42
N GLU A 119 18.40 2.89 -8.26
CA GLU A 119 17.53 2.48 -7.16
C GLU A 119 16.49 3.57 -6.85
N MET A 120 15.28 3.13 -6.59
CA MET A 120 14.17 3.99 -6.21
C MET A 120 13.62 3.55 -4.87
N THR A 121 13.40 4.52 -4.01
CA THR A 121 12.68 4.31 -2.75
C THR A 121 11.26 4.83 -2.92
N VAL A 122 10.29 3.97 -2.66
CA VAL A 122 8.88 4.36 -2.60
C VAL A 122 8.59 4.76 -1.16
N ASN A 123 8.20 6.00 -0.96
CA ASN A 123 7.84 6.55 0.37
C ASN A 123 6.37 6.95 0.46
N LYS A 124 5.63 6.91 -0.64
CA LYS A 124 4.20 7.20 -0.63
C LYS A 124 3.49 6.45 -1.76
N VAL A 125 2.38 5.84 -1.41
CA VAL A 125 1.46 5.20 -2.36
C VAL A 125 0.10 5.86 -2.27
N PHE A 126 -0.49 6.21 -3.42
CA PHE A 126 -1.85 6.70 -3.51
C PHE A 126 -2.67 5.77 -4.40
N GLY A 127 -3.76 5.26 -3.87
CA GLY A 127 -4.62 4.34 -4.62
C GLY A 127 -5.72 3.74 -3.76
N THR A 128 -6.55 2.93 -4.38
CA THR A 128 -7.49 2.06 -3.66
C THR A 128 -6.70 0.87 -3.12
N ILE A 129 -6.63 0.74 -1.80
CA ILE A 129 -5.88 -0.31 -1.13
C ILE A 129 -6.88 -1.24 -0.44
N LYS A 130 -6.77 -2.52 -0.71
CA LYS A 130 -7.46 -3.59 0.04
C LYS A 130 -6.39 -4.36 0.80
N PRO A 131 -5.95 -3.89 1.97
CA PRO A 131 -4.98 -4.63 2.75
C PRO A 131 -5.60 -5.94 3.21
N ASP A 132 -4.85 -7.00 3.11
CA ASP A 132 -5.16 -8.25 3.81
C ASP A 132 -4.72 -8.05 5.25
N MET A 133 -5.69 -7.76 6.12
CA MET A 133 -5.44 -7.48 7.52
C MET A 133 -5.79 -8.72 8.32
N ASN A 134 -4.82 -9.23 9.04
CA ASN A 134 -5.02 -10.31 10.01
C ASN A 134 -4.78 -9.76 11.41
N VAL A 135 -5.79 -9.91 12.27
CA VAL A 135 -5.66 -9.62 13.70
C VAL A 135 -5.58 -10.95 14.42
N GLU A 136 -4.52 -11.16 15.18
CA GLU A 136 -4.38 -12.37 15.98
C GLU A 136 -5.46 -12.42 17.05
N THR A 137 -6.02 -13.62 17.26
CA THR A 137 -6.97 -13.88 18.34
C THR A 137 -6.33 -13.50 19.67
N THR A 138 -7.00 -12.65 20.42
CA THR A 138 -6.54 -12.21 21.75
C THR A 138 -7.23 -13.03 22.85
N ASN A 139 -6.44 -13.57 23.76
CA ASN A 139 -6.95 -14.26 24.96
C ASN A 139 -6.94 -13.31 26.15
N VAL A 140 -8.07 -13.20 26.81
CA VAL A 140 -8.23 -12.43 28.05
C VAL A 140 -8.53 -13.42 29.19
N GLU A 141 -7.55 -13.64 30.05
CA GLU A 141 -7.72 -14.48 31.25
C GLU A 141 -8.41 -13.69 32.36
N LEU A 142 -9.38 -14.29 32.99
CA LEU A 142 -10.05 -13.72 34.14
C LEU A 142 -9.36 -14.20 35.44
N THR A 143 -8.46 -13.38 35.96
CA THR A 143 -7.64 -13.70 37.14
C THR A 143 -8.14 -12.97 38.39
N ASN A 144 -7.75 -13.49 39.57
CA ASN A 144 -8.07 -12.89 40.88
C ASN A 144 -9.59 -12.82 41.18
N LEU A 145 -10.35 -13.74 40.63
CA LEU A 145 -11.77 -13.87 41.00
C LEU A 145 -11.91 -14.49 42.38
N PRO A 146 -12.82 -13.98 43.24
CA PRO A 146 -13.19 -14.68 44.48
C PRO A 146 -13.64 -16.09 44.22
N ASP A 147 -13.29 -17.05 45.15
CA ASP A 147 -13.56 -18.45 44.96
C ASP A 147 -15.05 -18.77 44.72
N PHE A 148 -15.96 -18.03 45.36
CA PHE A 148 -17.40 -18.24 45.18
C PHE A 148 -17.89 -17.91 43.77
N LEU A 149 -17.15 -17.11 42.99
CA LEU A 149 -17.47 -16.82 41.60
C LEU A 149 -16.96 -17.88 40.63
N GLN A 150 -16.10 -18.77 41.09
CA GLN A 150 -15.57 -19.87 40.27
C GLN A 150 -16.49 -21.10 40.25
N ASP A 151 -17.53 -21.12 41.12
CA ASP A 151 -18.52 -22.16 41.16
C ASP A 151 -19.39 -22.16 39.89
N ASP A 152 -19.57 -23.32 39.25
CA ASP A 152 -20.33 -23.48 38.01
C ASP A 152 -21.83 -23.18 38.16
N GLU A 153 -22.35 -23.21 39.37
CA GLU A 153 -23.76 -22.90 39.66
C GLU A 153 -24.01 -21.38 39.80
N VAL A 154 -22.93 -20.59 39.94
CA VAL A 154 -23.04 -19.13 40.10
C VAL A 154 -23.24 -18.50 38.75
N LYS A 155 -24.29 -17.70 38.62
CA LYS A 155 -24.56 -16.85 37.45
C LYS A 155 -24.47 -15.38 37.83
N LEU A 156 -23.79 -14.62 36.99
CA LEU A 156 -23.68 -13.17 37.15
C LEU A 156 -24.61 -12.44 36.18
N ASP A 157 -25.43 -11.56 36.71
CA ASP A 157 -26.13 -10.56 35.90
C ASP A 157 -25.53 -9.18 36.18
N ILE A 158 -24.53 -8.81 35.37
CA ILE A 158 -23.90 -7.50 35.44
C ILE A 158 -24.64 -6.55 34.50
N THR A 159 -25.20 -5.49 35.07
CA THR A 159 -26.03 -4.55 34.33
C THR A 159 -25.31 -3.94 33.14
N ASN A 160 -24.03 -3.57 33.29
CA ASN A 160 -23.25 -2.98 32.22
C ASN A 160 -21.75 -3.30 32.34
N PRO A 161 -21.33 -4.51 31.94
CA PRO A 161 -19.90 -4.80 31.88
C PRO A 161 -19.19 -3.89 30.87
N ILE A 162 -17.92 -3.61 31.14
CA ILE A 162 -17.06 -2.80 30.29
C ILE A 162 -15.85 -3.62 29.90
N PHE A 163 -15.66 -3.83 28.59
CA PHE A 163 -14.44 -4.41 28.04
C PHE A 163 -13.72 -3.34 27.20
N SER A 164 -12.49 -3.03 27.55
CA SER A 164 -11.70 -2.03 26.86
C SER A 164 -10.45 -2.64 26.26
N PHE A 165 -10.13 -2.25 25.04
CA PHE A 165 -8.86 -2.57 24.37
C PHE A 165 -8.28 -1.35 23.70
N LYS A 166 -6.99 -1.43 23.36
CA LYS A 166 -6.27 -0.37 22.69
C LYS A 166 -5.80 -0.87 21.32
N ALA A 167 -5.99 -0.05 20.32
CA ALA A 167 -5.52 -0.32 18.97
C ALA A 167 -5.03 0.97 18.32
N ASN A 168 -4.16 0.84 17.32
CA ASN A 168 -3.77 1.94 16.46
C ASN A 168 -4.14 1.63 15.00
N ASN A 169 -4.28 2.67 14.22
CA ASN A 169 -4.57 2.58 12.80
C ASN A 169 -3.52 3.39 12.03
N PRO A 170 -2.50 2.74 11.46
CA PRO A 170 -1.46 3.42 10.68
C PRO A 170 -1.95 3.87 9.30
N LEU A 171 -3.13 3.39 8.85
CA LEU A 171 -3.71 3.80 7.58
C LEU A 171 -4.31 5.20 7.69
N GLN A 172 -4.37 5.91 6.58
CA GLN A 172 -5.02 7.24 6.51
C GLN A 172 -6.53 7.14 6.24
N THR A 173 -7.13 6.01 6.57
CA THR A 173 -8.56 5.72 6.42
C THR A 173 -9.10 5.01 7.63
N ASN A 174 -10.42 4.99 7.79
CA ASN A 174 -11.06 4.22 8.84
C ASN A 174 -10.93 2.71 8.56
N ILE A 175 -10.61 1.96 9.61
CA ILE A 175 -10.77 0.51 9.63
C ILE A 175 -12.11 0.22 10.31
N GLU A 176 -12.97 -0.53 9.65
CA GLU A 176 -14.20 -1.06 10.22
C GLU A 176 -13.92 -2.47 10.73
N MET A 177 -14.31 -2.77 11.95
CA MET A 177 -14.09 -4.08 12.54
C MET A 177 -15.41 -4.65 13.06
N ASP A 178 -15.71 -5.85 12.62
CA ASP A 178 -16.66 -6.74 13.25
C ASP A 178 -15.89 -7.77 14.09
N GLY A 179 -16.57 -8.58 14.88
CA GLY A 179 -15.87 -9.59 15.64
C GLY A 179 -16.76 -10.48 16.49
N VAL A 180 -16.09 -11.38 17.19
CA VAL A 180 -16.72 -12.36 18.07
C VAL A 180 -15.93 -12.47 19.36
N MET A 181 -16.62 -12.43 20.49
CA MET A 181 -16.09 -12.81 21.80
C MET A 181 -16.61 -14.21 22.15
N THR A 182 -15.72 -15.11 22.55
CA THR A 182 -16.08 -16.48 22.97
C THR A 182 -15.54 -16.74 24.36
N GLY A 183 -16.43 -17.04 25.28
CA GLY A 183 -16.08 -17.46 26.64
C GLY A 183 -15.83 -18.96 26.72
N TYR A 184 -14.82 -19.36 27.50
CA TYR A 184 -14.43 -20.74 27.72
C TYR A 184 -14.35 -21.05 29.20
N LYS A 185 -14.91 -22.20 29.62
CA LYS A 185 -14.76 -22.76 30.96
C LYS A 185 -14.42 -24.24 30.86
N ASN A 186 -13.42 -24.69 31.56
CA ASN A 186 -12.92 -26.07 31.49
C ASN A 186 -12.67 -26.54 30.03
N GLY A 187 -12.19 -25.64 29.17
CA GLY A 187 -11.96 -25.90 27.75
C GLY A 187 -13.21 -26.00 26.87
N GLN A 188 -14.40 -25.77 27.43
CA GLN A 188 -15.66 -25.78 26.69
C GLN A 188 -16.19 -24.36 26.48
N VAL A 189 -16.78 -24.11 25.29
CA VAL A 189 -17.45 -22.85 24.99
C VAL A 189 -18.66 -22.66 25.92
N THR A 190 -18.69 -21.56 26.65
CA THR A 190 -19.82 -21.15 27.47
C THR A 190 -20.79 -20.24 26.76
N LYS A 191 -20.27 -19.20 26.11
CA LYS A 191 -21.07 -18.20 25.38
C LYS A 191 -20.29 -17.63 24.19
N VAL A 192 -21.05 -17.17 23.22
CA VAL A 192 -20.54 -16.46 22.04
C VAL A 192 -21.31 -15.14 21.91
N VAL A 193 -20.60 -14.04 21.87
CA VAL A 193 -21.16 -12.69 21.71
C VAL A 193 -20.55 -12.06 20.47
N LYS A 194 -21.39 -11.68 19.51
CA LYS A 194 -20.95 -10.96 18.31
C LYS A 194 -20.77 -9.48 18.61
N ILE A 195 -19.77 -8.87 18.00
CA ILE A 195 -19.46 -7.44 18.10
C ILE A 195 -19.69 -6.81 16.74
N GLY A 196 -20.24 -5.60 16.71
CA GLY A 196 -20.46 -4.84 15.50
C GLY A 196 -21.71 -5.21 14.73
N SER A 197 -21.63 -5.27 13.39
CA SER A 197 -22.79 -5.48 12.51
C SER A 197 -23.48 -6.82 12.73
N GLY A 198 -22.75 -7.84 13.11
CA GLY A 198 -23.26 -9.19 13.36
C GLY A 198 -24.22 -9.29 14.55
N ASN A 199 -24.30 -8.26 15.38
CA ASN A 199 -25.21 -8.16 16.53
C ASN A 199 -26.29 -7.07 16.36
N GLY A 200 -26.55 -6.63 15.13
CA GLY A 200 -27.48 -5.53 14.85
C GLY A 200 -26.97 -4.14 15.25
N GLY A 201 -25.68 -4.04 15.61
CA GLY A 201 -24.98 -2.79 15.89
C GLY A 201 -24.25 -2.26 14.67
N ASN A 202 -23.43 -1.25 14.91
CA ASN A 202 -22.49 -0.72 13.90
C ASN A 202 -21.12 -1.38 14.10
N PRO A 203 -20.31 -1.52 13.05
CA PRO A 203 -18.93 -1.98 13.19
C PRO A 203 -18.15 -1.04 14.12
N ILE A 204 -17.10 -1.54 14.72
CA ILE A 204 -16.15 -0.71 15.47
C ILE A 204 -15.38 0.12 14.45
N ILE A 205 -15.35 1.44 14.64
CA ILE A 205 -14.61 2.34 13.76
C ILE A 205 -13.30 2.72 14.41
N LEU A 206 -12.19 2.24 13.86
CA LEU A 206 -10.84 2.64 14.23
C LEU A 206 -10.37 3.75 13.28
N LYS A 207 -10.32 4.97 13.79
CA LYS A 207 -9.94 6.16 12.99
C LYS A 207 -8.43 6.17 12.73
N PRO A 208 -7.96 6.86 11.66
CA PRO A 208 -6.54 7.10 11.45
C PRO A 208 -5.86 7.67 12.70
N SER A 209 -4.76 7.06 13.15
CA SER A 209 -4.05 7.49 14.35
C SER A 209 -2.53 7.32 14.27
N GLY A 210 -2.02 6.77 13.15
CA GLY A 210 -0.61 6.41 13.05
C GLY A 210 -0.21 5.45 14.17
N ASP A 211 0.85 5.78 14.89
CA ASP A 211 1.34 4.99 16.02
C ASP A 211 0.58 5.26 17.34
N ASN A 212 -0.32 6.25 17.35
CA ASN A 212 -1.07 6.58 18.56
C ASN A 212 -2.17 5.56 18.82
N GLN A 213 -2.22 5.06 20.05
CA GLN A 213 -3.27 4.14 20.46
C GLN A 213 -4.59 4.86 20.75
N GLN A 214 -5.67 4.30 20.26
CA GLN A 214 -7.05 4.65 20.58
C GLN A 214 -7.62 3.61 21.54
N THR A 215 -8.38 4.06 22.52
CA THR A 215 -9.11 3.15 23.42
C THR A 215 -10.50 2.92 22.87
N ILE A 216 -10.88 1.66 22.71
CA ILE A 216 -12.22 1.22 22.34
C ILE A 216 -12.82 0.53 23.57
N SER A 217 -14.05 0.92 23.94
CA SER A 217 -14.76 0.32 25.05
C SER A 217 -16.08 -0.26 24.59
N LEU A 218 -16.25 -1.56 24.82
CA LEU A 218 -17.50 -2.27 24.60
C LEU A 218 -18.34 -2.18 25.87
N THR A 219 -19.60 -1.82 25.75
CA THR A 219 -20.55 -1.72 26.86
C THR A 219 -21.91 -2.26 26.45
N ARG A 220 -22.69 -2.77 27.40
CA ARG A 220 -24.05 -3.26 27.13
C ARG A 220 -25.00 -2.13 26.76
N VAL A 221 -24.89 -1.01 27.43
CA VAL A 221 -25.70 0.19 27.19
C VAL A 221 -24.81 1.39 26.86
N ALA A 222 -25.33 2.34 26.13
CA ALA A 222 -24.58 3.55 25.77
C ALA A 222 -24.03 4.25 27.03
N THR A 223 -22.72 4.34 27.14
CA THR A 223 -22.02 4.88 28.30
C THR A 223 -20.87 5.77 27.82
N ALA A 224 -20.81 7.00 28.30
CA ALA A 224 -19.67 7.86 28.03
C ALA A 224 -18.47 7.41 28.88
N ILE A 225 -17.38 7.01 28.22
CA ILE A 225 -16.12 6.64 28.86
C ILE A 225 -15.09 7.63 28.40
N GLU A 226 -14.48 8.36 29.32
CA GLU A 226 -13.50 9.39 29.03
C GLU A 226 -12.29 8.80 28.28
N GLY A 227 -11.91 9.44 27.17
CA GLY A 227 -10.76 9.01 26.36
C GLY A 227 -10.99 7.73 25.54
N ALA A 228 -12.22 7.20 25.48
CA ALA A 228 -12.54 6.01 24.72
C ALA A 228 -13.66 6.23 23.69
N THR A 229 -13.61 5.46 22.61
CA THR A 229 -14.75 5.29 21.70
C THR A 229 -15.63 4.19 22.26
N ASN A 230 -16.88 4.51 22.60
CA ASN A 230 -17.83 3.55 23.12
C ASN A 230 -18.57 2.83 22.00
N VAL A 231 -18.61 1.50 22.07
CA VAL A 231 -19.37 0.61 21.18
C VAL A 231 -20.39 -0.17 22.01
N VAL A 232 -21.65 -0.09 21.63
CA VAL A 232 -22.74 -0.77 22.34
C VAL A 232 -22.89 -2.18 21.79
N VAL A 233 -22.82 -3.16 22.70
CA VAL A 233 -23.04 -4.59 22.44
C VAL A 233 -24.17 -5.05 23.39
N PRO A 234 -25.43 -5.08 22.95
CA PRO A 234 -26.59 -5.24 23.85
C PRO A 234 -26.61 -6.49 24.73
N ASN A 235 -25.98 -7.56 24.28
CA ASN A 235 -25.84 -8.82 24.99
C ASN A 235 -24.44 -9.07 25.58
N LEU A 236 -23.68 -8.03 25.83
CA LEU A 236 -22.29 -8.13 26.32
C LEU A 236 -22.19 -8.84 27.66
N ASN A 237 -23.21 -8.72 28.50
CA ASN A 237 -23.27 -9.42 29.79
C ASN A 237 -23.33 -10.94 29.65
N ASP A 238 -23.83 -11.48 28.55
CA ASP A 238 -23.93 -12.91 28.35
C ASP A 238 -22.56 -13.61 28.40
N ILE A 239 -21.49 -12.92 27.98
CA ILE A 239 -20.14 -13.48 27.94
C ILE A 239 -19.62 -13.85 29.34
N ILE A 240 -20.13 -13.21 30.39
CA ILE A 240 -19.75 -13.40 31.79
C ILE A 240 -20.89 -13.94 32.66
N GLU A 241 -22.05 -14.29 32.07
CA GLU A 241 -23.18 -14.89 32.81
C GLU A 241 -22.74 -16.15 33.57
N THR A 242 -22.04 -17.06 32.90
CA THR A 242 -21.23 -18.10 33.52
C THR A 242 -19.80 -17.67 33.42
N ILE A 243 -19.16 -17.40 34.54
CA ILE A 243 -17.81 -16.82 34.55
C ILE A 243 -16.84 -17.75 33.81
N PRO A 244 -16.28 -17.33 32.69
CA PRO A 244 -15.34 -18.14 31.94
C PRO A 244 -13.95 -18.10 32.57
N ASP A 245 -13.12 -19.09 32.29
CA ASP A 245 -11.69 -19.09 32.66
C ASP A 245 -10.94 -18.05 31.80
N TYR A 246 -11.31 -17.97 30.54
CA TYR A 246 -10.79 -16.97 29.60
C TYR A 246 -11.81 -16.65 28.51
N ILE A 247 -11.62 -15.49 27.88
CA ILE A 247 -12.40 -15.02 26.74
C ILE A 247 -11.45 -14.85 25.55
N THR A 248 -11.79 -15.41 24.39
CA THR A 248 -11.13 -15.05 23.13
C THR A 248 -11.85 -13.90 22.46
N VAL A 249 -11.08 -13.03 21.81
CA VAL A 249 -11.61 -11.94 20.99
C VAL A 249 -11.01 -12.08 19.59
N ASP A 250 -11.88 -12.40 18.63
CA ASP A 250 -11.56 -12.52 17.22
C ASP A 250 -12.14 -11.31 16.50
N LEU A 251 -11.29 -10.50 15.87
CA LEU A 251 -11.70 -9.30 15.16
C LEU A 251 -11.46 -9.48 13.65
N GLU A 252 -12.44 -9.06 12.87
CA GLU A 252 -12.42 -9.08 11.40
C GLU A 252 -12.35 -7.65 10.87
N PRO A 253 -11.14 -7.11 10.66
CA PRO A 253 -10.96 -5.77 10.15
C PRO A 253 -11.25 -5.70 8.66
N THR A 254 -11.91 -4.62 8.23
CA THR A 254 -12.18 -4.32 6.83
C THR A 254 -11.91 -2.85 6.53
N VAL A 255 -11.49 -2.56 5.29
CA VAL A 255 -11.35 -1.19 4.79
C VAL A 255 -12.34 -1.01 3.65
N LYS A 256 -13.07 0.11 3.63
CA LYS A 256 -13.94 0.42 2.49
C LYS A 256 -13.12 0.56 1.23
N SER A 257 -13.46 -0.24 0.23
CA SER A 257 -12.65 -0.42 -0.99
C SER A 257 -12.76 0.71 -2.01
N ASP A 258 -13.66 1.66 -1.81
CA ASP A 258 -14.02 2.64 -2.85
C ASP A 258 -13.29 3.97 -2.68
N ASP A 259 -12.61 4.19 -1.56
CA ASP A 259 -11.86 5.41 -1.31
C ASP A 259 -10.39 5.26 -1.75
N TYR A 260 -9.81 6.37 -2.22
CA TYR A 260 -8.37 6.45 -2.50
C TYR A 260 -7.64 6.90 -1.24
N TYR A 261 -6.55 6.21 -0.94
CA TYR A 261 -5.75 6.47 0.26
C TYR A 261 -4.34 6.90 -0.10
N ASN A 262 -3.78 7.79 0.73
CA ASN A 262 -2.35 8.05 0.78
C ASN A 262 -1.75 7.19 1.89
N VAL A 263 -0.81 6.34 1.57
CA VAL A 263 -0.03 5.58 2.55
C VAL A 263 1.40 6.06 2.47
N GLU A 264 1.95 6.55 3.57
CA GLU A 264 3.38 6.82 3.75
C GLU A 264 4.04 5.53 4.26
N LEU A 265 5.12 5.11 3.58
CA LEU A 265 5.84 3.87 3.86
C LEU A 265 7.11 4.17 4.68
#